data_5d487ca01c5c418cb3d9f75da39e37df
#
_entry.id   5d487ca01c5c418cb3d9f75da39e37df
#
_cell.length_a   1.000
_cell.length_b   1.000
_cell.length_c   1.000
_cell.angle_alpha   90.00
_cell.angle_beta   90.00
_cell.angle_gamma   90.00
#
_symmetry.space_group_name_H-M   'P 1'
#
loop_
_entity.id
_entity.type
_entity.pdbx_description
1 polymer ?
#
loop_
_entity_poly.entity_id
_entity_poly.type
_entity_poly.pdbx_seq_one_letter_code
_entity_poly.pdbx_strand_id
1 'polypeptide(L)'
;MNQQPSHQTSIHTEQVIVIWDILVRLCHWGLVAAFITNYFIVEPGRQIHEIVGYMATALVAVRLFWGFTRTKASLASFKHIDLSKRAFKTHLSELKERRVNPEHGHNPFGWLMVCLVVVLLLGLGVTGFLMEEIDALFGNSTLEWIHSIMADALYASVIVHVIAVFCVQHRGRVQLIRPMLVGKRQVEKRAASKTSR
;
A
#
# COMPACT_ATOMS: atom_id res chain seq x y z
N MET A 1 53.45 30.77 2.19
CA MET A 1 52.66 29.90 1.28
C MET A 1 51.46 29.38 2.07
N ASN A 2 50.33 30.09 1.94
CA ASN A 2 49.11 29.75 2.67
C ASN A 2 48.24 28.88 1.75
N GLN A 3 48.17 27.58 2.03
CA GLN A 3 47.22 26.70 1.37
C GLN A 3 45.88 26.85 2.08
N GLN A 4 44.92 27.53 1.40
CA GLN A 4 43.53 27.51 1.81
C GLN A 4 42.94 26.09 1.60
N PRO A 5 42.23 25.53 2.59
CA PRO A 5 41.51 24.30 2.37
C PRO A 5 40.32 24.56 1.42
N SER A 6 40.34 23.90 0.27
CA SER A 6 39.22 23.91 -0.67
C SER A 6 37.99 23.29 -0.01
N HIS A 7 37.02 24.13 0.37
CA HIS A 7 35.69 23.68 0.75
C HIS A 7 35.06 22.99 -0.47
N GLN A 8 35.09 21.65 -0.48
CA GLN A 8 34.30 20.85 -1.41
C GLN A 8 32.80 21.02 -1.03
N THR A 9 32.14 21.92 -1.69
CA THR A 9 30.69 22.04 -1.63
C THR A 9 30.10 20.79 -2.28
N SER A 10 29.62 19.83 -1.48
CA SER A 10 28.88 18.68 -1.97
C SER A 10 27.57 19.19 -2.56
N ILE A 11 27.45 19.17 -3.88
CA ILE A 11 26.21 19.52 -4.58
C ILE A 11 25.22 18.40 -4.31
N HIS A 12 24.29 18.63 -3.37
CA HIS A 12 23.14 17.77 -3.14
C HIS A 12 22.10 18.04 -4.21
N THR A 13 21.94 17.12 -5.14
CA THR A 13 20.89 17.22 -6.18
C THR A 13 19.65 16.49 -5.67
N GLU A 14 18.60 17.24 -5.34
CA GLU A 14 17.27 16.67 -5.07
C GLU A 14 16.66 16.12 -6.35
N GLN A 15 16.35 14.84 -6.36
CA GLN A 15 15.65 14.19 -7.45
C GLN A 15 14.23 13.82 -7.02
N VAL A 16 13.23 14.21 -7.83
CA VAL A 16 11.82 13.86 -7.61
C VAL A 16 11.49 12.60 -8.40
N ILE A 17 11.09 11.54 -7.70
CA ILE A 17 10.71 10.26 -8.31
C ILE A 17 9.21 10.08 -8.18
N VAL A 18 8.52 9.68 -9.27
CA VAL A 18 7.11 9.29 -9.25
C VAL A 18 7.03 7.86 -8.71
N ILE A 19 6.36 7.67 -7.57
CA ILE A 19 6.18 6.38 -6.91
C ILE A 19 4.83 5.77 -7.26
N TRP A 20 3.74 6.56 -7.12
CA TRP A 20 2.38 6.10 -7.37
C TRP A 20 1.68 6.95 -8.41
N ASP A 21 1.08 6.28 -9.39
CA ASP A 21 0.21 6.94 -10.34
C ASP A 21 -1.13 7.36 -9.71
N ILE A 22 -1.88 8.22 -10.41
CA ILE A 22 -3.14 8.77 -9.89
C ILE A 22 -4.17 7.67 -9.62
N LEU A 23 -4.24 6.64 -10.45
CA LEU A 23 -5.23 5.57 -10.33
C LEU A 23 -4.99 4.74 -9.06
N VAL A 24 -3.73 4.38 -8.75
CA VAL A 24 -3.39 3.68 -7.51
C VAL A 24 -3.82 4.47 -6.29
N ARG A 25 -3.60 5.79 -6.30
CA ARG A 25 -3.96 6.69 -5.20
C ARG A 25 -5.48 6.83 -5.06
N LEU A 26 -6.21 6.98 -6.17
CA LEU A 26 -7.68 7.04 -6.16
C LEU A 26 -8.30 5.74 -5.64
N CYS A 27 -7.81 4.58 -6.11
CA CYS A 27 -8.25 3.29 -5.58
C CYS A 27 -7.97 3.19 -4.08
N HIS A 28 -6.76 3.57 -3.63
CA HIS A 28 -6.40 3.50 -2.21
C HIS A 28 -7.33 4.36 -1.34
N TRP A 29 -7.49 5.65 -1.67
CA TRP A 29 -8.32 6.56 -0.89
C TRP A 29 -9.81 6.24 -1.00
N GLY A 30 -10.26 5.74 -2.15
CA GLY A 30 -11.62 5.22 -2.31
C GLY A 30 -11.89 4.01 -1.41
N LEU A 31 -10.94 3.07 -1.31
CA LEU A 31 -11.04 1.93 -0.39
C LEU A 31 -11.00 2.36 1.08
N VAL A 32 -10.17 3.35 1.43
CA VAL A 32 -10.15 3.93 2.79
C VAL A 32 -11.52 4.54 3.13
N ALA A 33 -12.09 5.33 2.23
CA ALA A 33 -13.42 5.92 2.44
C ALA A 33 -14.51 4.84 2.56
N ALA A 34 -14.51 3.84 1.69
CA ALA A 34 -15.46 2.73 1.73
C ALA A 34 -15.34 1.93 3.04
N PHE A 35 -14.12 1.64 3.49
CA PHE A 35 -13.87 0.96 4.76
C PHE A 35 -14.41 1.76 5.95
N ILE A 36 -14.09 3.07 6.03
CA ILE A 36 -14.59 3.93 7.11
C ILE A 36 -16.11 3.98 7.10
N THR A 37 -16.73 4.12 5.94
CA THR A 37 -18.19 4.18 5.80
C THR A 37 -18.82 2.88 6.27
N ASN A 38 -18.39 1.73 5.76
CA ASN A 38 -19.02 0.44 6.04
C ASN A 38 -18.73 -0.10 7.44
N TYR A 39 -17.57 0.23 8.02
CA TYR A 39 -17.22 -0.31 9.32
C TYR A 39 -17.66 0.57 10.49
N PHE A 40 -17.71 1.91 10.32
CA PHE A 40 -17.96 2.84 11.43
C PHE A 40 -19.24 3.67 11.31
N ILE A 41 -19.77 3.86 10.10
CA ILE A 41 -20.82 4.85 9.87
C ILE A 41 -22.16 4.18 9.55
N VAL A 42 -22.14 3.12 8.74
CA VAL A 42 -23.35 2.48 8.24
C VAL A 42 -23.57 1.13 8.93
N GLU A 43 -24.79 0.89 9.38
CA GLU A 43 -25.18 -0.42 9.94
C GLU A 43 -25.14 -1.51 8.88
N PRO A 44 -24.65 -2.73 9.20
CA PRO A 44 -24.73 -3.90 8.32
C PRO A 44 -26.18 -4.17 7.86
N GLY A 45 -26.34 -4.67 6.63
CA GLY A 45 -27.67 -4.96 6.05
C GLY A 45 -28.44 -3.73 5.56
N ARG A 46 -27.86 -2.54 5.59
CA ARG A 46 -28.44 -1.35 4.98
C ARG A 46 -28.03 -1.23 3.51
N GLN A 47 -28.92 -0.75 2.66
CA GLN A 47 -28.65 -0.51 1.24
C GLN A 47 -27.38 0.29 0.97
N ILE A 48 -27.04 1.27 1.84
CA ILE A 48 -25.80 2.05 1.71
C ILE A 48 -24.57 1.16 1.98
N HIS A 49 -24.64 0.23 2.96
CA HIS A 49 -23.55 -0.72 3.24
C HIS A 49 -23.28 -1.59 2.00
N GLU A 50 -24.31 -2.09 1.37
CA GLU A 50 -24.26 -2.90 0.17
C GLU A 50 -23.64 -2.13 -1.02
N ILE A 51 -24.18 -0.95 -1.35
CA ILE A 51 -23.68 -0.11 -2.45
C ILE A 51 -22.20 0.22 -2.26
N VAL A 52 -21.78 0.63 -1.05
CA VAL A 52 -20.39 0.96 -0.73
C VAL A 52 -19.52 -0.29 -0.78
N GLY A 53 -20.04 -1.46 -0.38
CA GLY A 53 -19.38 -2.76 -0.51
C GLY A 53 -19.09 -3.13 -1.97
N TYR A 54 -20.10 -3.00 -2.86
CA TYR A 54 -19.91 -3.22 -4.30
C TYR A 54 -18.93 -2.22 -4.92
N MET A 55 -18.97 -0.95 -4.51
CA MET A 55 -17.99 0.04 -4.96
C MET A 55 -16.58 -0.33 -4.52
N ALA A 56 -16.38 -0.80 -3.29
CA ALA A 56 -15.08 -1.26 -2.80
C ALA A 56 -14.56 -2.46 -3.62
N THR A 57 -15.44 -3.44 -3.89
CA THR A 57 -15.11 -4.60 -4.72
C THR A 57 -14.72 -4.18 -6.14
N ALA A 58 -15.45 -3.25 -6.75
CA ALA A 58 -15.12 -2.69 -8.07
C ALA A 58 -13.75 -1.97 -8.07
N LEU A 59 -13.44 -1.19 -7.04
CA LEU A 59 -12.14 -0.54 -6.90
C LEU A 59 -10.99 -1.54 -6.78
N VAL A 60 -11.20 -2.65 -6.06
CA VAL A 60 -10.23 -3.76 -6.00
C VAL A 60 -10.04 -4.38 -7.38
N ALA A 61 -11.13 -4.67 -8.11
CA ALA A 61 -11.05 -5.22 -9.46
C ALA A 61 -10.29 -4.30 -10.42
N VAL A 62 -10.57 -3.00 -10.41
CA VAL A 62 -9.84 -1.98 -11.18
C VAL A 62 -8.36 -1.97 -10.80
N ARG A 63 -8.03 -2.02 -9.50
CA ARG A 63 -6.63 -2.03 -9.02
C ARG A 63 -5.89 -3.29 -9.44
N LEU A 64 -6.54 -4.45 -9.41
CA LEU A 64 -5.97 -5.72 -9.89
C LEU A 64 -5.72 -5.65 -11.39
N PHE A 65 -6.71 -5.28 -12.18
CA PHE A 65 -6.57 -5.13 -13.63
C PHE A 65 -5.41 -4.19 -13.98
N TRP A 66 -5.34 -3.03 -13.33
CA TRP A 66 -4.26 -2.06 -13.53
C TRP A 66 -2.89 -2.62 -13.18
N GLY A 67 -2.78 -3.32 -12.06
CA GLY A 67 -1.51 -3.92 -11.61
C GLY A 67 -0.99 -5.02 -12.53
N PHE A 68 -1.88 -5.80 -13.16
CA PHE A 68 -1.49 -6.84 -14.11
C PHE A 68 -1.15 -6.30 -15.48
N THR A 69 -1.82 -5.23 -15.94
CA THR A 69 -1.59 -4.64 -17.27
C THR A 69 -0.33 -3.77 -17.33
N ARG A 70 0.15 -3.26 -16.20
CA ARG A 70 1.34 -2.40 -16.16
C ARG A 70 2.63 -3.17 -16.42
N THR A 71 3.56 -2.50 -17.10
CA THR A 71 4.92 -3.01 -17.34
C THR A 71 5.78 -2.95 -16.06
N LYS A 72 6.92 -3.66 -16.06
CA LYS A 72 7.89 -3.59 -14.96
C LYS A 72 8.48 -2.19 -14.72
N ALA A 73 8.35 -1.26 -15.65
CA ALA A 73 8.79 0.12 -15.47
C ALA A 73 7.92 0.90 -14.44
N SER A 74 6.69 0.43 -14.19
CA SER A 74 5.79 1.06 -13.21
C SER A 74 5.85 0.33 -11.87
N LEU A 75 6.09 1.05 -10.77
CA LEU A 75 6.02 0.52 -9.41
C LEU A 75 4.61 0.08 -8.98
N ALA A 76 3.58 0.43 -9.77
CA ALA A 76 2.21 -0.04 -9.60
C ALA A 76 2.01 -1.50 -10.05
N SER A 77 2.98 -2.06 -10.82
CA SER A 77 2.90 -3.42 -11.37
C SER A 77 3.11 -4.50 -10.32
N PHE A 78 2.29 -5.54 -10.37
CA PHE A 78 2.46 -6.75 -9.54
C PHE A 78 3.68 -7.60 -9.94
N LYS A 79 4.34 -7.29 -11.05
CA LYS A 79 5.61 -7.94 -11.45
C LYS A 79 6.79 -7.63 -10.51
N HIS A 80 6.61 -6.71 -9.57
CA HIS A 80 7.58 -6.38 -8.52
C HIS A 80 7.37 -7.16 -7.22
N ILE A 81 6.36 -8.04 -7.14
CA ILE A 81 6.12 -8.84 -5.95
C ILE A 81 7.31 -9.78 -5.74
N ASP A 82 8.03 -9.56 -4.65
CA ASP A 82 9.08 -10.46 -4.16
C ASP A 82 8.82 -10.75 -2.67
N LEU A 83 8.31 -11.95 -2.42
CA LEU A 83 8.05 -12.48 -1.07
C LEU A 83 9.08 -13.54 -0.68
N SER A 84 10.27 -13.52 -1.28
CA SER A 84 11.34 -14.44 -0.94
C SER A 84 11.87 -14.18 0.48
N LYS A 85 12.36 -15.23 1.14
CA LYS A 85 13.02 -15.12 2.46
C LYS A 85 14.19 -14.14 2.42
N ARG A 86 14.87 -14.03 1.28
CA ARG A 86 15.97 -13.09 1.05
C ARG A 86 15.48 -11.64 1.09
N ALA A 87 14.36 -11.33 0.41
CA ALA A 87 13.78 -9.98 0.40
C ALA A 87 13.36 -9.53 1.80
N PHE A 88 12.73 -10.41 2.59
CA PHE A 88 12.39 -10.13 3.99
C PHE A 88 13.64 -9.85 4.84
N LYS A 89 14.68 -10.68 4.73
CA LYS A 89 15.93 -10.51 5.47
C LYS A 89 16.64 -9.21 5.12
N THR A 90 16.71 -8.87 3.82
CA THR A 90 17.30 -7.63 3.33
C THR A 90 16.55 -6.43 3.89
N HIS A 91 15.21 -6.42 3.80
CA HIS A 91 14.41 -5.31 4.32
C HIS A 91 14.55 -5.13 5.84
N LEU A 92 14.64 -6.23 6.59
CA LEU A 92 14.88 -6.18 8.03
C LEU A 92 16.25 -5.58 8.36
N SER A 93 17.30 -5.91 7.59
CA SER A 93 18.62 -5.31 7.70
C SER A 93 18.59 -3.81 7.40
N GLU A 94 17.92 -3.38 6.32
CA GLU A 94 17.74 -1.97 5.97
C GLU A 94 17.05 -1.17 7.08
N LEU A 95 16.01 -1.74 7.70
CA LEU A 95 15.32 -1.13 8.84
C LEU A 95 16.22 -1.02 10.08
N LYS A 96 17.04 -2.05 10.35
CA LYS A 96 18.00 -2.05 11.46
C LYS A 96 19.08 -1.00 11.25
N GLU A 97 19.55 -0.84 10.02
CA GLU A 97 20.55 0.16 9.63
C GLU A 97 19.95 1.57 9.44
N ARG A 98 18.62 1.72 9.57
CA ARG A 98 17.86 2.96 9.32
C ARG A 98 18.08 3.54 7.92
N ARG A 99 18.21 2.69 6.91
CA ARG A 99 18.46 3.05 5.51
C ARG A 99 17.62 2.21 4.56
N VAL A 100 16.31 2.49 4.50
CA VAL A 100 15.43 1.85 3.51
C VAL A 100 15.63 2.54 2.16
N ASN A 101 15.77 1.73 1.10
CA ASN A 101 15.94 2.24 -0.26
C ASN A 101 14.71 3.07 -0.68
N PRO A 102 14.86 4.38 -0.95
CA PRO A 102 13.74 5.26 -1.29
C PRO A 102 13.20 5.05 -2.72
N GLU A 103 13.88 4.30 -3.57
CA GLU A 103 13.47 4.06 -4.96
C GLU A 103 12.45 2.92 -5.07
N HIS A 104 12.31 2.08 -4.04
CA HIS A 104 11.34 0.98 -4.03
C HIS A 104 9.93 1.48 -3.70
N GLY A 105 8.92 0.88 -4.36
CA GLY A 105 7.51 1.11 -4.06
C GLY A 105 7.08 0.41 -2.78
N HIS A 106 6.65 -0.86 -2.88
CA HIS A 106 6.34 -1.69 -1.71
C HIS A 106 7.55 -2.53 -1.29
N ASN A 107 7.76 -2.62 0.04
CA ASN A 107 8.63 -3.62 0.63
C ASN A 107 7.91 -4.99 0.72
N PRO A 108 8.59 -6.10 1.06
CA PRO A 108 7.96 -7.42 1.15
C PRO A 108 6.77 -7.48 2.11
N PHE A 109 6.83 -6.81 3.25
CA PHE A 109 5.70 -6.71 4.20
C PHE A 109 4.54 -5.89 3.63
N GLY A 110 4.83 -4.84 2.86
CA GLY A 110 3.83 -4.06 2.14
C GLY A 110 3.12 -4.91 1.08
N TRP A 111 3.83 -5.75 0.34
CA TRP A 111 3.22 -6.68 -0.61
C TRP A 111 2.35 -7.73 0.07
N LEU A 112 2.81 -8.29 1.19
CA LEU A 112 1.99 -9.22 1.98
C LEU A 112 0.69 -8.56 2.44
N MET A 113 0.77 -7.31 2.92
CA MET A 113 -0.40 -6.53 3.33
C MET A 113 -1.36 -6.28 2.15
N VAL A 114 -0.85 -5.90 0.96
CA VAL A 114 -1.67 -5.73 -0.24
C VAL A 114 -2.40 -7.03 -0.59
N CYS A 115 -1.71 -8.17 -0.60
CA CYS A 115 -2.32 -9.47 -0.88
C CYS A 115 -3.41 -9.81 0.14
N LEU A 116 -3.13 -9.63 1.44
CA LEU A 116 -4.08 -9.89 2.52
C LEU A 116 -5.35 -9.04 2.37
N VAL A 117 -5.20 -7.72 2.21
CA VAL A 117 -6.33 -6.79 2.06
C VAL A 117 -7.15 -7.10 0.81
N VAL A 118 -6.50 -7.43 -0.31
CA VAL A 118 -7.20 -7.84 -1.54
C VAL A 118 -8.03 -9.09 -1.32
N VAL A 119 -7.47 -10.13 -0.68
CA VAL A 119 -8.20 -11.38 -0.38
C VAL A 119 -9.39 -11.10 0.54
N LEU A 120 -9.20 -10.30 1.59
CA LEU A 120 -10.29 -9.97 2.51
C LEU A 120 -11.40 -9.17 1.83
N LEU A 121 -11.06 -8.13 1.04
CA LEU A 121 -12.06 -7.32 0.34
C LEU A 121 -12.82 -8.11 -0.74
N LEU A 122 -12.14 -8.99 -1.49
CA LEU A 122 -12.81 -9.88 -2.44
C LEU A 122 -13.73 -10.88 -1.72
N GLY A 123 -13.27 -11.44 -0.61
CA GLY A 123 -14.08 -12.34 0.20
C GLY A 123 -15.32 -11.66 0.79
N LEU A 124 -15.17 -10.42 1.31
CA LEU A 124 -16.29 -9.60 1.76
C LEU A 124 -17.26 -9.30 0.62
N GLY A 125 -16.75 -8.96 -0.57
CA GLY A 125 -17.58 -8.75 -1.75
C GLY A 125 -18.35 -10.01 -2.16
N VAL A 126 -17.68 -11.17 -2.16
CA VAL A 126 -18.33 -12.46 -2.50
C VAL A 126 -19.36 -12.85 -1.45
N THR A 127 -19.03 -12.80 -0.18
CA THR A 127 -19.97 -13.18 0.90
C THR A 127 -21.16 -12.23 0.97
N GLY A 128 -20.94 -10.91 0.79
CA GLY A 128 -22.02 -9.93 0.70
C GLY A 128 -22.94 -10.20 -0.49
N PHE A 129 -22.39 -10.43 -1.67
CA PHE A 129 -23.15 -10.80 -2.87
C PHE A 129 -23.96 -12.08 -2.65
N LEU A 130 -23.38 -13.12 -2.06
CA LEU A 130 -24.09 -14.38 -1.82
C LEU A 130 -25.27 -14.23 -0.85
N MET A 131 -25.13 -13.37 0.17
CA MET A 131 -26.19 -13.13 1.16
C MET A 131 -27.33 -12.26 0.61
N GLU A 132 -27.03 -11.33 -0.30
CA GLU A 132 -28.02 -10.37 -0.80
C GLU A 132 -28.71 -10.84 -2.08
N GLU A 133 -27.97 -11.43 -3.02
CA GLU A 133 -28.45 -11.73 -4.37
C GLU A 133 -28.92 -13.19 -4.53
N ILE A 134 -28.63 -14.07 -3.57
CA ILE A 134 -29.00 -15.48 -3.65
C ILE A 134 -30.04 -15.83 -2.59
N ASP A 135 -31.32 -15.87 -2.97
CA ASP A 135 -32.44 -16.14 -2.06
C ASP A 135 -32.25 -17.34 -1.15
N ALA A 136 -31.62 -18.43 -1.67
CA ALA A 136 -31.36 -19.65 -0.90
C ALA A 136 -30.31 -19.45 0.22
N LEU A 137 -29.55 -18.36 0.19
CA LEU A 137 -28.50 -18.04 1.15
C LEU A 137 -28.84 -16.80 2.00
N PHE A 138 -29.97 -16.16 1.72
CA PHE A 138 -30.45 -15.03 2.52
C PHE A 138 -30.67 -15.44 3.98
N GLY A 139 -30.10 -14.67 4.92
CA GLY A 139 -30.16 -14.99 6.36
C GLY A 139 -29.35 -16.21 6.78
N ASN A 140 -28.39 -16.68 5.97
CA ASN A 140 -27.53 -17.79 6.33
C ASN A 140 -26.52 -17.36 7.38
N SER A 141 -26.71 -17.80 8.62
CA SER A 141 -25.88 -17.42 9.79
C SER A 141 -24.40 -17.77 9.64
N THR A 142 -24.07 -18.83 8.89
CA THR A 142 -22.65 -19.18 8.64
C THR A 142 -21.99 -18.15 7.72
N LEU A 143 -22.67 -17.71 6.67
CA LEU A 143 -22.15 -16.67 5.78
C LEU A 143 -22.03 -15.32 6.49
N GLU A 144 -23.03 -14.94 7.29
CA GLU A 144 -22.98 -13.74 8.12
C GLU A 144 -21.78 -13.77 9.07
N TRP A 145 -21.55 -14.91 9.72
CA TRP A 145 -20.41 -15.10 10.61
C TRP A 145 -19.06 -15.00 9.88
N ILE A 146 -18.93 -15.65 8.69
CA ILE A 146 -17.71 -15.54 7.85
C ILE A 146 -17.47 -14.10 7.44
N HIS A 147 -18.51 -13.41 6.95
CA HIS A 147 -18.41 -12.00 6.55
C HIS A 147 -17.96 -11.11 7.71
N SER A 148 -18.53 -11.29 8.90
CA SER A 148 -18.15 -10.55 10.10
C SER A 148 -16.70 -10.77 10.50
N ILE A 149 -16.23 -12.03 10.54
CA ILE A 149 -14.82 -12.34 10.83
C ILE A 149 -13.88 -11.71 9.80
N MET A 150 -14.24 -11.74 8.53
CA MET A 150 -13.42 -11.12 7.49
C MET A 150 -13.40 -9.59 7.63
N ALA A 151 -14.50 -8.96 8.06
CA ALA A 151 -14.54 -7.54 8.35
C ALA A 151 -13.65 -7.16 9.54
N ASP A 152 -13.68 -7.95 10.62
CA ASP A 152 -12.82 -7.77 11.78
C ASP A 152 -11.34 -8.01 11.46
N ALA A 153 -11.04 -9.01 10.62
CA ALA A 153 -9.69 -9.26 10.11
C ALA A 153 -9.19 -8.11 9.23
N LEU A 154 -10.06 -7.50 8.41
CA LEU A 154 -9.74 -6.31 7.63
C LEU A 154 -9.44 -5.12 8.56
N TYR A 155 -10.28 -4.90 9.58
CA TYR A 155 -10.06 -3.85 10.58
C TYR A 155 -8.70 -4.02 11.29
N ALA A 156 -8.40 -5.21 11.78
CA ALA A 156 -7.11 -5.51 12.41
C ALA A 156 -5.93 -5.28 11.43
N SER A 157 -6.10 -5.67 10.16
CA SER A 157 -5.10 -5.45 9.11
C SER A 157 -4.87 -3.97 8.85
N VAL A 158 -5.92 -3.14 8.85
CA VAL A 158 -5.81 -1.68 8.69
C VAL A 158 -5.03 -1.05 9.84
N ILE A 159 -5.30 -1.47 11.09
CA ILE A 159 -4.54 -0.99 12.26
C ILE A 159 -3.05 -1.34 12.12
N VAL A 160 -2.74 -2.60 11.80
CA VAL A 160 -1.37 -3.06 11.59
C VAL A 160 -0.70 -2.28 10.45
N HIS A 161 -1.42 -2.03 9.35
CA HIS A 161 -0.93 -1.24 8.22
C HIS A 161 -0.56 0.19 8.64
N VAL A 162 -1.43 0.88 9.33
CA VAL A 162 -1.19 2.26 9.78
C VAL A 162 0.03 2.31 10.70
N ILE A 163 0.10 1.42 11.70
CA ILE A 163 1.27 1.32 12.61
C ILE A 163 2.55 1.03 11.81
N ALA A 164 2.51 0.06 10.88
CA ALA A 164 3.67 -0.29 10.07
C ALA A 164 4.15 0.88 9.20
N VAL A 165 3.23 1.64 8.59
CA VAL A 165 3.57 2.83 7.79
C VAL A 165 4.32 3.86 8.64
N PHE A 166 3.81 4.18 9.84
CA PHE A 166 4.47 5.12 10.74
C PHE A 166 5.83 4.59 11.23
N CYS A 167 5.91 3.32 11.63
CA CYS A 167 7.14 2.70 12.09
C CYS A 167 8.23 2.69 10.99
N VAL A 168 7.87 2.26 9.77
CA VAL A 168 8.82 2.20 8.64
C VAL A 168 9.22 3.59 8.19
N GLN A 169 8.28 4.55 8.14
CA GLN A 169 8.61 5.94 7.80
C GLN A 169 9.58 6.55 8.80
N HIS A 170 9.34 6.35 10.09
CA HIS A 170 10.19 6.92 11.15
C HIS A 170 11.56 6.22 11.24
N ARG A 171 11.56 4.87 11.29
CA ARG A 171 12.78 4.08 11.39
C ARG A 171 13.61 4.07 10.10
N GLY A 172 12.93 3.91 8.97
CA GLY A 172 13.56 3.80 7.65
C GLY A 172 13.98 5.13 7.04
N ARG A 173 13.61 6.26 7.65
CA ARG A 173 13.84 7.63 7.14
C ARG A 173 13.37 7.79 5.70
N VAL A 174 12.25 7.16 5.34
CA VAL A 174 11.68 7.15 4.00
C VAL A 174 10.26 7.73 4.02
N GLN A 175 9.94 8.61 3.08
CA GLN A 175 8.60 9.17 2.97
C GLN A 175 7.64 8.13 2.40
N LEU A 176 6.65 7.66 3.18
CA LEU A 176 5.62 6.71 2.74
C LEU A 176 4.26 7.38 2.54
N ILE A 177 3.87 8.28 3.42
CA ILE A 177 2.57 8.97 3.38
C ILE A 177 2.52 9.97 2.23
N ARG A 178 3.55 10.80 2.05
CA ARG A 178 3.61 11.82 1.00
C ARG A 178 3.38 11.27 -0.42
N PRO A 179 4.01 10.16 -0.86
CA PRO A 179 3.73 9.56 -2.17
C PRO A 179 2.27 9.12 -2.36
N MET A 180 1.58 8.71 -1.29
CA MET A 180 0.15 8.37 -1.37
C MET A 180 -0.74 9.61 -1.53
N LEU A 181 -0.31 10.77 -1.10
CA LEU A 181 -1.04 12.05 -1.28
C LEU A 181 -0.72 12.69 -2.63
N VAL A 182 0.58 12.85 -2.96
CA VAL A 182 1.01 13.64 -4.13
C VAL A 182 1.61 12.80 -5.28
N GLY A 183 1.79 11.50 -5.10
CA GLY A 183 2.35 10.59 -6.10
C GLY A 183 3.88 10.59 -6.19
N LYS A 184 4.55 11.52 -5.55
CA LYS A 184 5.99 11.81 -5.73
C LYS A 184 6.75 11.73 -4.42
N ARG A 185 8.03 11.31 -4.50
CA ARG A 185 8.97 11.27 -3.38
C ARG A 185 10.22 12.08 -3.73
N GLN A 186 10.72 12.85 -2.78
CA GLN A 186 12.02 13.51 -2.89
C GLN A 186 13.11 12.54 -2.43
N VAL A 187 14.14 12.39 -3.24
CA VAL A 187 15.29 11.53 -2.94
C VAL A 187 16.56 12.38 -3.08
N GLU A 188 17.37 12.38 -2.05
CA GLU A 188 18.65 13.05 -2.04
C GLU A 188 19.70 12.14 -2.67
N LYS A 189 20.19 12.49 -3.87
CA LYS A 189 21.34 11.80 -4.49
C LYS A 189 22.63 12.46 -4.02
N ARG A 190 23.44 11.70 -3.33
CA ARG A 190 24.82 12.08 -3.07
C ARG A 190 25.58 11.97 -4.39
N ALA A 191 26.03 13.12 -4.94
CA ALA A 191 26.84 13.12 -6.13
C ALA A 191 28.08 12.24 -5.90
N ALA A 192 28.26 11.22 -6.75
CA ALA A 192 29.48 10.42 -6.72
C ALA A 192 30.66 11.35 -7.01
N SER A 193 31.56 11.50 -6.06
CA SER A 193 32.84 12.17 -6.26
C SER A 193 33.56 11.48 -7.43
N LYS A 194 33.64 12.16 -8.57
CA LYS A 194 34.56 11.75 -9.64
C LYS A 194 35.96 11.95 -9.12
N THR A 195 36.57 10.88 -8.62
CA THR A 195 38.01 10.82 -8.43
C THR A 195 38.62 10.71 -9.83
N SER A 196 39.02 11.86 -10.38
CA SER A 196 39.89 11.88 -11.56
C SER A 196 41.26 11.36 -11.13
N ARG A 197 41.64 10.23 -11.68
CA ARG A 197 43.03 9.83 -11.75
C ARG A 197 43.70 10.49 -12.94
#